data_be7fee11c8a8edb1aba126f68d28eeca
#
_entry.id   be7fee11c8a8edb1aba126f68d28eeca
#
_cell.length_a   1.000
_cell.length_b   1.000
_cell.length_c   1.000
_cell.angle_alpha   90.00
_cell.angle_beta   90.00
_cell.angle_gamma   90.00
#
_symmetry.space_group_name_H-M   'P 1'
#
loop_
_entity.id
_entity.type
_entity.pdbx_description
1 polymer ?
#
loop_
_entity_poly.entity_id
_entity_poly.type
_entity_poly.pdbx_seq_one_letter_code
_entity_poly.pdbx_strand_id
1 'polypeptide(L)'
;AYRAVEYILEVLEKSGISCHEEDFPAYLSNPVSSVLIADGEEFPCRPRSFSESTKGRIEIPLIYDPGTKTEVSLSEQKQFMETVAGKLVLGYGFDERYAKLLEQHGAAGWIQIWTSDEDAVHEDTVSPVWGTPDMDSSLFQLRMPVVAVSKPCGEKLIRKLKIYEAEGKQLFAQLSSEVDTCVKNVALPIAE
;
A
#
# COMPACT_ATOMS: atom_id res chain seq x y z
N ALA A 1 17.41 10.94 0.86
CA ALA A 1 17.12 12.18 1.58
C ALA A 1 18.40 13.04 1.75
N TYR A 2 19.49 12.55 2.36
CA TYR A 2 20.71 13.35 2.63
C TYR A 2 21.29 14.05 1.42
N ARG A 3 21.43 13.40 0.25
CA ARG A 3 21.92 14.04 -0.98
C ARG A 3 21.07 15.23 -1.45
N ALA A 4 19.79 15.23 -1.16
CA ALA A 4 18.92 16.35 -1.51
C ALA A 4 19.15 17.54 -0.56
N VAL A 5 19.35 17.27 0.71
CA VAL A 5 19.68 18.27 1.72
C VAL A 5 21.04 18.91 1.39
N GLU A 6 22.08 18.13 1.15
CA GLU A 6 23.41 18.59 0.73
C GLU A 6 23.32 19.50 -0.50
N TYR A 7 22.56 19.09 -1.53
CA TYR A 7 22.36 19.89 -2.73
C TYR A 7 21.65 21.22 -2.45
N ILE A 8 20.60 21.21 -1.60
CA ILE A 8 19.87 22.42 -1.23
C ILE A 8 20.80 23.40 -0.50
N LEU A 9 21.54 22.91 0.48
CA LEU A 9 22.50 23.74 1.24
C LEU A 9 23.56 24.33 0.32
N GLU A 10 24.17 23.56 -0.59
CA GLU A 10 25.11 24.08 -1.58
C GLU A 10 24.52 25.20 -2.46
N VAL A 11 23.26 25.05 -2.89
CA VAL A 11 22.60 26.08 -3.72
C VAL A 11 22.35 27.36 -2.92
N LEU A 12 21.91 27.23 -1.67
CA LEU A 12 21.66 28.35 -0.78
C LEU A 12 22.97 29.11 -0.49
N GLU A 13 24.05 28.41 -0.12
CA GLU A 13 25.37 29.01 0.13
C GLU A 13 25.93 29.74 -1.10
N LYS A 14 25.85 29.11 -2.29
CA LYS A 14 26.27 29.74 -3.56
C LYS A 14 25.47 30.99 -3.89
N SER A 15 24.23 31.07 -3.37
CA SER A 15 23.37 32.25 -3.52
C SER A 15 23.59 33.32 -2.43
N GLY A 16 24.54 33.11 -1.51
CA GLY A 16 24.84 34.02 -0.42
C GLY A 16 23.83 34.01 0.72
N ILE A 17 23.04 32.94 0.82
CA ILE A 17 22.06 32.75 1.87
C ILE A 17 22.71 31.93 2.98
N SER A 18 22.63 32.41 4.24
CA SER A 18 23.04 31.66 5.40
C SER A 18 22.15 30.45 5.59
N CYS A 19 22.74 29.28 5.74
CA CYS A 19 21.98 28.07 5.91
C CYS A 19 22.75 27.04 6.75
N HIS A 20 22.00 26.13 7.33
CA HIS A 20 22.54 25.02 8.12
C HIS A 20 21.60 23.80 8.06
N GLU A 21 22.08 22.68 8.58
CA GLU A 21 21.30 21.44 8.71
C GLU A 21 20.84 21.26 10.15
N GLU A 22 19.58 20.89 10.33
CA GLU A 22 19.05 20.40 11.60
C GLU A 22 18.54 18.98 11.47
N ASP A 23 18.91 18.14 12.42
CA ASP A 23 18.40 16.77 12.52
C ASP A 23 17.22 16.69 13.48
N PHE A 24 16.19 15.94 13.08
CA PHE A 24 15.07 15.63 13.97
C PHE A 24 14.59 14.17 13.78
N PRO A 25 14.05 13.54 14.82
CA PRO A 25 13.48 12.20 14.72
C PRO A 25 12.14 12.25 13.99
N ALA A 26 11.98 11.42 12.96
CA ALA A 26 10.73 11.24 12.23
C ALA A 26 10.33 9.76 12.18
N TYR A 27 9.03 9.49 12.33
CA TYR A 27 8.47 8.16 12.12
C TYR A 27 8.20 7.97 10.63
N LEU A 28 8.99 7.10 10.00
CA LEU A 28 9.03 6.91 8.56
C LEU A 28 8.63 5.49 8.20
N SER A 29 8.07 5.35 7.00
CA SER A 29 7.76 4.04 6.42
C SER A 29 8.25 4.01 4.98
N ASN A 30 9.17 3.10 4.69
CA ASN A 30 9.76 2.94 3.36
C ASN A 30 9.35 1.59 2.77
N PRO A 31 8.67 1.58 1.61
CA PRO A 31 8.45 0.36 0.83
C PRO A 31 9.80 -0.23 0.39
N VAL A 32 10.09 -1.48 0.76
CA VAL A 32 11.37 -2.15 0.44
C VAL A 32 11.22 -3.05 -0.77
N SER A 33 10.34 -4.05 -0.68
CA SER A 33 10.16 -5.04 -1.74
C SER A 33 8.76 -5.67 -1.70
N SER A 34 8.28 -6.15 -2.85
CA SER A 34 7.10 -7.00 -2.91
C SER A 34 7.16 -7.97 -4.08
N VAL A 35 6.50 -9.11 -3.92
CA VAL A 35 6.28 -10.11 -4.97
C VAL A 35 4.82 -10.53 -4.90
N LEU A 36 4.14 -10.51 -6.03
CA LEU A 36 2.77 -10.97 -6.19
C LEU A 36 2.71 -11.97 -7.35
N ILE A 37 2.34 -13.21 -7.06
CA ILE A 37 2.20 -14.27 -8.06
C ILE A 37 0.78 -14.81 -7.99
N ALA A 38 0.11 -14.93 -9.14
CA ALA A 38 -1.19 -15.57 -9.23
C ALA A 38 -1.26 -16.40 -10.53
N ASP A 39 -1.75 -17.65 -10.43
CA ASP A 39 -1.83 -18.56 -11.57
C ASP A 39 -0.46 -18.72 -12.28
N GLY A 40 0.62 -18.86 -11.50
CA GLY A 40 1.98 -19.03 -12.01
C GLY A 40 2.61 -17.81 -12.68
N GLU A 41 1.91 -16.66 -12.71
CA GLU A 41 2.38 -15.41 -13.29
C GLU A 41 2.71 -14.39 -12.21
N GLU A 42 3.85 -13.69 -12.35
CA GLU A 42 4.25 -12.60 -11.49
C GLU A 42 3.66 -11.26 -11.98
N PHE A 43 3.10 -10.50 -11.05
CA PHE A 43 2.50 -9.19 -11.30
C PHE A 43 3.34 -8.11 -10.65
N PRO A 44 3.83 -7.11 -11.41
CA PRO A 44 4.51 -5.95 -10.84
C PRO A 44 3.65 -5.26 -9.77
N CYS A 45 4.19 -5.13 -8.58
CA CYS A 45 3.49 -4.50 -7.46
C CYS A 45 4.47 -3.72 -6.57
N ARG A 46 3.93 -2.82 -5.74
CA ARG A 46 4.71 -2.08 -4.74
C ARG A 46 3.99 -2.10 -3.39
N PRO A 47 4.72 -2.28 -2.28
CA PRO A 47 4.13 -2.12 -0.96
C PRO A 47 3.63 -0.70 -0.76
N ARG A 48 2.61 -0.54 0.06
CA ARG A 48 2.19 0.78 0.54
C ARG A 48 2.89 1.13 1.84
N SER A 49 3.36 2.37 1.97
CA SER A 49 3.92 2.88 3.22
C SER A 49 2.91 2.74 4.35
N PHE A 50 3.39 2.42 5.54
CA PHE A 50 2.61 2.16 6.76
C PHE A 50 1.67 0.95 6.69
N SER A 51 1.83 0.06 5.70
CA SER A 51 1.24 -1.27 5.75
C SER A 51 2.12 -2.26 6.51
N GLU A 52 1.56 -3.40 6.92
CA GLU A 52 2.32 -4.45 7.59
C GLU A 52 3.14 -5.26 6.58
N SER A 53 4.33 -5.70 6.99
CA SER A 53 5.12 -6.64 6.22
C SER A 53 4.56 -8.06 6.34
N THR A 54 4.68 -8.85 5.28
CA THR A 54 4.41 -10.29 5.39
C THR A 54 5.56 -11.01 6.11
N LYS A 55 5.25 -12.07 6.84
CA LYS A 55 6.29 -12.96 7.43
C LYS A 55 6.74 -14.00 6.39
N GLY A 56 7.49 -13.52 5.37
CA GLY A 56 7.85 -14.33 4.21
C GLY A 56 6.74 -14.37 3.16
N ARG A 57 6.83 -15.36 2.25
CA ARG A 57 5.82 -15.54 1.19
C ARG A 57 4.63 -16.33 1.75
N ILE A 58 3.46 -15.76 1.62
CA ILE A 58 2.18 -16.36 2.03
C ILE A 58 1.34 -16.68 0.81
N GLU A 59 0.58 -17.79 0.84
CA GLU A 59 -0.37 -18.17 -0.21
C GLU A 59 -1.79 -18.02 0.33
N ILE A 60 -2.60 -17.20 -0.35
CA ILE A 60 -3.88 -16.71 0.17
C ILE A 60 -4.93 -16.79 -0.94
N PRO A 61 -6.18 -17.19 -0.62
CA PRO A 61 -7.30 -17.10 -1.57
C PRO A 61 -7.51 -15.65 -1.99
N LEU A 62 -7.58 -15.40 -3.31
CA LEU A 62 -7.82 -14.08 -3.89
C LEU A 62 -9.31 -13.91 -4.18
N ILE A 63 -9.84 -12.72 -3.84
CA ILE A 63 -11.20 -12.31 -4.20
C ILE A 63 -11.19 -10.87 -4.73
N TYR A 64 -12.20 -10.51 -5.51
CA TYR A 64 -12.37 -9.16 -6.03
C TYR A 64 -13.58 -8.47 -5.41
N ASP A 65 -13.42 -7.22 -4.98
CA ASP A 65 -14.53 -6.36 -4.54
C ASP A 65 -15.02 -5.48 -5.70
N PRO A 66 -16.16 -5.81 -6.32
CA PRO A 66 -16.74 -4.97 -7.38
C PRO A 66 -17.24 -3.62 -6.87
N GLY A 67 -17.59 -3.50 -5.58
CA GLY A 67 -18.03 -2.27 -4.94
C GLY A 67 -16.98 -1.16 -4.92
N THR A 68 -15.72 -1.49 -5.13
CA THR A 68 -14.65 -0.50 -5.27
C THR A 68 -14.62 0.19 -6.64
N LYS A 69 -15.32 -0.33 -7.63
CA LYS A 69 -15.42 0.23 -8.98
C LYS A 69 -16.78 0.81 -9.30
N THR A 70 -17.82 0.23 -8.74
CA THR A 70 -19.22 0.60 -9.01
C THR A 70 -19.95 0.84 -7.69
N GLU A 71 -20.87 1.79 -7.68
CA GLU A 71 -21.71 1.98 -6.51
C GLU A 71 -22.49 0.70 -6.21
N VAL A 72 -22.41 0.28 -4.95
CA VAL A 72 -23.16 -0.85 -4.39
C VAL A 72 -23.96 -0.36 -3.19
N SER A 73 -25.03 -1.05 -2.87
CA SER A 73 -25.82 -0.76 -1.67
C SER A 73 -25.02 -1.08 -0.39
N LEU A 74 -25.35 -0.43 0.72
CA LEU A 74 -24.75 -0.75 2.02
C LEU A 74 -24.94 -2.22 2.42
N SER A 75 -26.04 -2.85 2.01
CA SER A 75 -26.30 -4.27 2.27
C SER A 75 -25.33 -5.17 1.48
N GLU A 76 -25.07 -4.88 0.21
CA GLU A 76 -24.09 -5.60 -0.61
C GLU A 76 -22.67 -5.42 -0.08
N GLN A 77 -22.30 -4.21 0.31
CA GLN A 77 -21.00 -3.94 0.93
C GLN A 77 -20.84 -4.75 2.22
N LYS A 78 -21.84 -4.75 3.09
CA LYS A 78 -21.82 -5.53 4.33
C LYS A 78 -21.70 -7.03 4.05
N GLN A 79 -22.47 -7.55 3.09
CA GLN A 79 -22.40 -8.96 2.69
C GLN A 79 -21.02 -9.33 2.15
N PHE A 80 -20.40 -8.45 1.35
CA PHE A 80 -19.04 -8.67 0.88
C PHE A 80 -18.05 -8.76 2.04
N MET A 81 -18.13 -7.83 3.01
CA MET A 81 -17.25 -7.82 4.18
C MET A 81 -17.33 -9.10 5.03
N GLU A 82 -18.47 -9.80 5.02
CA GLU A 82 -18.60 -11.11 5.67
C GLU A 82 -17.79 -12.21 4.97
N THR A 83 -17.33 -11.98 3.74
CA THR A 83 -16.58 -12.97 2.96
C THR A 83 -15.06 -12.78 2.97
N VAL A 84 -14.53 -11.66 3.48
CA VAL A 84 -13.12 -11.26 3.31
C VAL A 84 -12.16 -11.96 4.27
N ALA A 85 -12.65 -12.55 5.35
CA ALA A 85 -11.80 -13.15 6.38
C ALA A 85 -10.81 -14.17 5.80
N GLY A 86 -9.52 -14.00 6.09
CA GLY A 86 -8.44 -14.86 5.62
C GLY A 86 -8.16 -14.76 4.12
N LYS A 87 -8.72 -13.78 3.42
CA LYS A 87 -8.54 -13.63 1.97
C LYS A 87 -7.74 -12.38 1.61
N LEU A 88 -7.07 -12.43 0.47
CA LEU A 88 -6.45 -11.29 -0.18
C LEU A 88 -7.52 -10.60 -1.05
N VAL A 89 -7.83 -9.36 -0.75
CA VAL A 89 -8.87 -8.60 -1.45
C VAL A 89 -8.24 -7.78 -2.56
N LEU A 90 -8.76 -7.90 -3.77
CA LEU A 90 -8.40 -7.06 -4.93
C LEU A 90 -9.47 -5.98 -5.09
N GLY A 91 -9.08 -4.71 -5.18
CA GLY A 91 -10.03 -3.61 -5.33
C GLY A 91 -9.40 -2.32 -5.85
N TYR A 92 -10.23 -1.44 -6.39
CA TYR A 92 -9.80 -0.13 -6.91
C TYR A 92 -9.67 0.92 -5.82
N GLY A 93 -8.93 1.98 -6.12
CA GLY A 93 -8.81 3.16 -5.28
C GLY A 93 -7.73 3.06 -4.21
N PHE A 94 -7.72 4.05 -3.32
CA PHE A 94 -6.78 4.13 -2.20
C PHE A 94 -7.49 4.82 -1.02
N ASP A 95 -8.41 4.14 -0.38
CA ASP A 95 -9.08 4.64 0.82
C ASP A 95 -8.54 3.89 2.04
N GLU A 96 -7.82 4.60 2.90
CA GLU A 96 -7.27 4.05 4.13
C GLU A 96 -8.38 3.58 5.11
N ARG A 97 -9.56 4.17 5.04
CA ARG A 97 -10.72 3.74 5.84
C ARG A 97 -11.23 2.39 5.35
N TYR A 98 -11.24 2.19 4.04
CA TYR A 98 -11.58 0.92 3.44
C TYR A 98 -10.57 -0.16 3.84
N ALA A 99 -9.26 0.15 3.78
CA ALA A 99 -8.22 -0.76 4.24
C ALA A 99 -8.41 -1.16 5.71
N LYS A 100 -8.75 -0.19 6.57
CA LYS A 100 -9.03 -0.45 7.99
C LYS A 100 -10.29 -1.30 8.19
N LEU A 101 -11.31 -1.10 7.37
CA LEU A 101 -12.51 -1.92 7.38
C LEU A 101 -12.20 -3.37 6.99
N LEU A 102 -11.41 -3.60 5.95
CA LEU A 102 -10.94 -4.93 5.56
C LEU A 102 -10.18 -5.62 6.70
N GLU A 103 -9.26 -4.90 7.36
CA GLU A 103 -8.53 -5.42 8.51
C GLU A 103 -9.48 -5.84 9.65
N GLN A 104 -10.45 -5.00 9.99
CA GLN A 104 -11.44 -5.28 11.04
C GLN A 104 -12.28 -6.51 10.74
N HIS A 105 -12.52 -6.81 9.48
CA HIS A 105 -13.23 -8.02 9.04
C HIS A 105 -12.29 -9.22 8.78
N GLY A 106 -11.00 -9.09 9.14
CA GLY A 106 -10.04 -10.19 9.10
C GLY A 106 -9.48 -10.52 7.73
N ALA A 107 -9.50 -9.59 6.78
CA ALA A 107 -8.81 -9.77 5.51
C ALA A 107 -7.31 -10.02 5.75
N ALA A 108 -6.72 -10.90 4.96
CA ALA A 108 -5.29 -11.23 5.06
C ALA A 108 -4.38 -10.23 4.34
N GLY A 109 -4.94 -9.38 3.48
CA GLY A 109 -4.23 -8.33 2.75
C GLY A 109 -5.11 -7.65 1.72
N TRP A 110 -4.60 -6.57 1.14
CA TRP A 110 -5.27 -5.83 0.07
C TRP A 110 -4.33 -5.60 -1.11
N ILE A 111 -4.79 -5.94 -2.31
CA ILE A 111 -4.19 -5.53 -3.59
C ILE A 111 -4.98 -4.35 -4.10
N GLN A 112 -4.37 -3.20 -4.09
CA GLN A 112 -4.93 -1.93 -4.51
C GLN A 112 -4.67 -1.72 -6.00
N ILE A 113 -5.73 -1.60 -6.80
CA ILE A 113 -5.62 -1.28 -8.22
C ILE A 113 -5.52 0.23 -8.37
N TRP A 114 -4.43 0.71 -8.94
CA TRP A 114 -4.28 2.12 -9.28
C TRP A 114 -5.28 2.53 -10.37
N THR A 115 -5.89 3.70 -10.24
CA THR A 115 -7.01 4.10 -11.12
C THR A 115 -6.59 4.82 -12.39
N SER A 116 -5.34 5.27 -12.49
CA SER A 116 -4.80 5.89 -13.72
C SER A 116 -4.74 4.89 -14.88
N ASP A 117 -4.91 5.38 -16.11
CA ASP A 117 -4.75 4.57 -17.31
C ASP A 117 -3.28 4.25 -17.64
N GLU A 118 -2.34 4.87 -16.95
CA GLU A 118 -0.92 4.59 -17.08
C GLU A 118 -0.58 3.20 -16.49
N ASP A 119 0.30 2.46 -17.17
CA ASP A 119 0.86 1.22 -16.61
C ASP A 119 1.98 1.54 -15.60
N ALA A 120 1.59 2.24 -14.56
CA ALA A 120 2.47 2.68 -13.49
C ALA A 120 1.81 2.49 -12.12
N VAL A 121 2.63 2.38 -11.10
CA VAL A 121 2.20 2.32 -9.69
C VAL A 121 2.87 3.46 -8.95
N HIS A 122 2.07 4.37 -8.40
CA HIS A 122 2.57 5.43 -7.54
C HIS A 122 2.93 4.90 -6.15
N GLU A 123 3.97 5.46 -5.56
CA GLU A 123 4.20 5.32 -4.12
C GLU A 123 3.14 6.13 -3.38
N ASP A 124 2.54 5.49 -2.37
CA ASP A 124 1.48 6.09 -1.58
C ASP A 124 1.43 5.43 -0.21
N THR A 125 0.64 5.97 0.68
CA THR A 125 0.50 5.53 2.06
C THR A 125 -0.89 4.95 2.32
N VAL A 126 -0.98 4.04 3.29
CA VAL A 126 -2.26 3.57 3.84
C VAL A 126 -2.41 3.96 5.31
N SER A 127 -1.66 4.97 5.76
CA SER A 127 -1.83 5.50 7.11
C SER A 127 -3.18 6.19 7.25
N PRO A 128 -3.99 5.83 8.28
CA PRO A 128 -5.22 6.56 8.59
C PRO A 128 -4.95 7.91 9.26
N VAL A 129 -3.69 8.24 9.51
CA VAL A 129 -3.25 9.49 10.15
C VAL A 129 -2.78 10.46 9.07
N TRP A 130 -3.43 11.62 8.98
CA TRP A 130 -3.01 12.70 8.10
C TRP A 130 -1.75 13.39 8.65
N GLY A 131 -0.86 13.74 7.76
CA GLY A 131 0.40 14.37 8.10
C GLY A 131 1.50 13.36 8.40
N THR A 132 2.37 13.68 9.35
CA THR A 132 3.44 12.80 9.78
C THR A 132 2.97 11.96 10.97
N PRO A 133 2.74 10.65 10.82
CA PRO A 133 2.43 9.79 11.95
C PRO A 133 3.56 9.82 12.98
N ASP A 134 3.22 9.63 14.24
CA ASP A 134 4.14 9.49 15.36
C ASP A 134 3.97 8.11 16.03
N MET A 135 4.75 7.88 17.09
CA MET A 135 4.68 6.61 17.80
C MET A 135 3.33 6.40 18.50
N ASP A 136 2.67 7.47 18.94
CA ASP A 136 1.37 7.37 19.60
C ASP A 136 0.27 7.02 18.59
N SER A 137 0.35 7.55 17.37
CA SER A 137 -0.56 7.22 16.28
C SER A 137 -0.31 5.84 15.66
N SER A 138 0.79 5.16 16.01
CA SER A 138 1.11 3.82 15.52
C SER A 138 0.04 2.78 15.83
N LEU A 139 -0.76 2.99 16.89
CA LEU A 139 -1.89 2.14 17.24
C LEU A 139 -3.00 2.13 16.19
N PHE A 140 -3.08 3.17 15.36
CA PHE A 140 -4.05 3.30 14.29
C PHE A 140 -3.55 2.78 12.95
N GLN A 141 -2.27 2.43 12.85
CA GLN A 141 -1.69 1.88 11.63
C GLN A 141 -2.32 0.54 11.26
N LEU A 142 -2.28 0.21 9.97
CA LEU A 142 -2.73 -1.08 9.48
C LEU A 142 -1.78 -2.19 9.92
N ARG A 143 -2.36 -3.30 10.36
CA ARG A 143 -1.65 -4.55 10.67
C ARG A 143 -1.88 -5.62 9.59
N MET A 144 -2.05 -5.16 8.37
CA MET A 144 -2.34 -5.97 7.20
C MET A 144 -1.45 -5.52 6.04
N PRO A 145 -0.86 -6.44 5.25
CA PRO A 145 -0.10 -6.08 4.08
C PRO A 145 -1.00 -5.44 3.00
N VAL A 146 -0.51 -4.36 2.41
CA VAL A 146 -1.14 -3.71 1.28
C VAL A 146 -0.11 -3.49 0.18
N VAL A 147 -0.44 -3.96 -1.02
CA VAL A 147 0.37 -3.71 -2.21
C VAL A 147 -0.48 -3.06 -3.28
N ALA A 148 0.13 -2.24 -4.12
CA ALA A 148 -0.53 -1.66 -5.27
C ALA A 148 -0.04 -2.30 -6.56
N VAL A 149 -0.94 -2.39 -7.52
CA VAL A 149 -0.68 -2.79 -8.90
C VAL A 149 -1.21 -1.73 -9.87
N SER A 150 -0.65 -1.67 -11.07
CA SER A 150 -1.20 -0.83 -12.13
C SER A 150 -2.60 -1.30 -12.54
N LYS A 151 -3.38 -0.40 -13.17
CA LYS A 151 -4.72 -0.73 -13.67
C LYS A 151 -4.72 -1.91 -14.65
N PRO A 152 -3.83 -1.98 -15.65
CA PRO A 152 -3.74 -3.14 -16.55
C PRO A 152 -3.48 -4.46 -15.80
N CYS A 153 -2.57 -4.45 -14.82
CA CYS A 153 -2.29 -5.61 -13.98
C CYS A 153 -3.50 -6.04 -13.15
N GLY A 154 -4.17 -5.09 -12.50
CA GLY A 154 -5.37 -5.34 -11.72
C GLY A 154 -6.52 -5.92 -12.56
N GLU A 155 -6.75 -5.36 -13.74
CA GLU A 155 -7.78 -5.87 -14.66
C GLU A 155 -7.45 -7.27 -15.19
N LYS A 156 -6.17 -7.59 -15.37
CA LYS A 156 -5.73 -8.94 -15.71
C LYS A 156 -6.02 -9.93 -14.58
N LEU A 157 -5.74 -9.55 -13.33
CA LEU A 157 -6.10 -10.35 -12.14
C LEU A 157 -7.60 -10.58 -12.04
N ILE A 158 -8.42 -9.55 -12.27
CA ILE A 158 -9.89 -9.67 -12.28
C ILE A 158 -10.35 -10.67 -13.35
N ARG A 159 -9.77 -10.63 -14.56
CA ARG A 159 -10.11 -11.59 -15.61
C ARG A 159 -9.76 -13.03 -15.22
N LYS A 160 -8.58 -13.25 -14.61
CA LYS A 160 -8.19 -14.57 -14.09
C LYS A 160 -9.16 -15.06 -13.02
N LEU A 161 -9.51 -14.21 -12.05
CA LEU A 161 -10.51 -14.54 -11.02
C LEU A 161 -11.83 -15.00 -11.62
N LYS A 162 -12.39 -14.26 -12.58
CA LYS A 162 -13.64 -14.62 -13.24
C LYS A 162 -13.58 -15.96 -13.97
N ILE A 163 -12.44 -16.33 -14.55
CA ILE A 163 -12.25 -17.63 -15.19
C ILE A 163 -12.31 -18.74 -14.14
N TYR A 164 -11.58 -18.59 -13.03
CA TYR A 164 -11.57 -19.57 -11.94
C TYR A 164 -12.96 -19.72 -11.30
N GLU A 165 -13.64 -18.61 -11.05
CA GLU A 165 -15.02 -18.61 -10.53
C GLU A 165 -15.99 -19.34 -11.46
N ALA A 166 -15.90 -19.11 -12.78
CA ALA A 166 -16.75 -19.79 -13.77
C ALA A 166 -16.49 -21.31 -13.80
N GLU A 167 -15.29 -21.75 -13.43
CA GLU A 167 -14.94 -23.16 -13.31
C GLU A 167 -15.24 -23.74 -11.91
N GLY A 168 -15.80 -22.95 -11.01
CA GLY A 168 -16.06 -23.35 -9.63
C GLY A 168 -14.78 -23.54 -8.80
N LYS A 169 -13.67 -22.91 -9.20
CA LYS A 169 -12.36 -23.00 -8.55
C LYS A 169 -12.03 -21.73 -7.78
N GLN A 170 -11.15 -21.87 -6.79
CA GLN A 170 -10.59 -20.75 -6.06
C GLN A 170 -9.22 -20.39 -6.65
N LEU A 171 -9.02 -19.11 -7.01
CA LEU A 171 -7.69 -18.59 -7.36
C LEU A 171 -6.94 -18.23 -6.08
N PHE A 172 -5.70 -18.72 -5.96
CA PHE A 172 -4.78 -18.35 -4.89
C PHE A 172 -3.72 -17.40 -5.44
N ALA A 173 -3.30 -16.46 -4.61
CA ALA A 173 -2.17 -15.60 -4.87
C ALA A 173 -1.08 -15.82 -3.83
N GLN A 174 0.17 -15.79 -4.26
CA GLN A 174 1.32 -15.73 -3.38
C GLN A 174 1.76 -14.29 -3.24
N LEU A 175 1.83 -13.81 -2.00
CA LEU A 175 2.24 -12.45 -1.67
C LEU A 175 3.45 -12.47 -0.73
N SER A 176 4.45 -11.65 -1.04
CA SER A 176 5.41 -11.19 -0.04
C SER A 176 5.53 -9.67 -0.15
N SER A 177 5.61 -9.00 0.98
CA SER A 177 5.69 -7.54 1.08
C SER A 177 6.57 -7.17 2.25
N GLU A 178 7.48 -6.24 2.04
CA GLU A 178 8.40 -5.75 3.07
C GLU A 178 8.36 -4.22 3.10
N VAL A 179 8.12 -3.68 4.28
CA VAL A 179 8.07 -2.25 4.58
C VAL A 179 8.92 -1.99 5.81
N ASP A 180 9.86 -1.05 5.70
CA ASP A 180 10.70 -0.62 6.83
C ASP A 180 10.06 0.60 7.51
N THR A 181 9.33 0.36 8.59
CA THR A 181 8.64 1.40 9.37
C THR A 181 9.33 1.57 10.70
N CYS A 182 9.95 2.73 10.92
CA CYS A 182 10.72 3.01 12.13
C CYS A 182 10.94 4.51 12.34
N VAL A 183 11.40 4.87 13.55
CA VAL A 183 11.90 6.23 13.82
C VAL A 183 13.33 6.33 13.32
N LYS A 184 13.61 7.33 12.48
CA LYS A 184 14.96 7.68 11.99
C LYS A 184 15.17 9.18 12.13
N ASN A 185 16.41 9.59 12.37
CA ASN A 185 16.78 10.98 12.20
C ASN A 185 16.74 11.34 10.72
N VAL A 186 16.14 12.47 10.44
CA VAL A 186 16.10 13.08 9.10
C VAL A 186 16.67 14.47 9.17
N ALA A 187 17.39 14.85 8.13
CA ALA A 187 17.99 16.16 8.00
C ALA A 187 16.99 17.13 7.36
N LEU A 188 16.96 18.35 7.88
CA LEU A 188 16.17 19.46 7.35
C LEU A 188 17.14 20.63 7.01
N PRO A 189 17.17 21.13 5.76
CA PRO A 189 17.93 22.32 5.43
C PRO A 189 17.17 23.57 5.94
N ILE A 190 17.84 24.39 6.73
CA ILE A 190 17.31 25.65 7.25
C ILE A 190 18.04 26.80 6.58
N ALA A 191 17.29 27.80 6.12
CA ALA A 191 17.81 29.06 5.58
C ALA A 191 17.41 30.23 6.49
N GLU A 192 18.34 31.16 6.73
CA GLU A 192 18.20 32.36 7.58
C GLU A 192 18.42 33.66 6.80
#